data_7f287a1bddfe2d4543c8544d3396ad94
#
_entry.id   7f287a1bddfe2d4543c8544d3396ad94
#
_cell.length_a   1.000
_cell.length_b   1.000
_cell.length_c   1.000
_cell.angle_alpha   90.00
_cell.angle_beta   90.00
_cell.angle_gamma   90.00
#
_symmetry.space_group_name_H-M   'P 1'
#
loop_
_entity.id
_entity.type
_entity.pdbx_description
1 polymer ?
#
loop_
_entity_poly.entity_id
_entity_poly.type
_entity_poly.pdbx_seq_one_letter_code
_entity_poly.pdbx_strand_id
1 'polypeptide(L)'
;MKKYLSILIIVLVSCESSSDLGLSGGRGETSFSAGSDSNTGIGGSMARFTIVDDYLYTIDSWTLKSYDITDQLNPVYKEDVNLGWGIETIFPYNGNLFIGAQSGMHIYNLDNK
;
A
#
# COMPACT_ATOMS: atom_id res chain seq x y z
N MET A 1 15.77 1.38 -48.19
CA MET A 1 15.24 1.78 -46.87
C MET A 1 13.73 1.61 -46.72
N LYS A 2 13.10 0.72 -47.47
CA LYS A 2 11.63 0.50 -47.38
C LYS A 2 11.24 -0.89 -46.87
N LYS A 3 12.17 -1.66 -46.30
CA LYS A 3 11.93 -3.05 -45.90
C LYS A 3 11.76 -3.26 -44.38
N TYR A 4 11.99 -2.23 -43.58
CA TYR A 4 11.91 -2.39 -42.13
C TYR A 4 10.67 -1.75 -41.50
N LEU A 5 9.80 -1.10 -42.29
CA LEU A 5 8.57 -0.46 -41.81
C LEU A 5 7.42 -1.48 -41.61
N SER A 6 7.56 -2.69 -42.15
CA SER A 6 6.49 -3.70 -42.09
C SER A 6 6.57 -4.61 -40.86
N ILE A 7 7.67 -4.57 -40.12
CA ILE A 7 7.87 -5.44 -38.92
C ILE A 7 7.40 -4.78 -37.64
N LEU A 8 7.17 -3.44 -37.64
CA LEU A 8 6.78 -2.69 -36.43
C LEU A 8 5.28 -2.73 -36.12
N ILE A 9 4.46 -3.33 -36.97
CA ILE A 9 2.99 -3.31 -36.82
C ILE A 9 2.43 -4.58 -36.15
N ILE A 10 3.24 -5.61 -35.89
CA ILE A 10 2.73 -6.92 -35.42
C ILE A 10 2.78 -7.09 -33.89
N VAL A 11 3.26 -6.11 -33.12
CA VAL A 11 3.45 -6.28 -31.66
C VAL A 11 2.34 -5.66 -30.82
N LEU A 12 1.24 -5.15 -31.39
CA LEU A 12 0.20 -4.45 -30.66
C LEU A 12 -1.15 -5.17 -30.55
N VAL A 13 -1.22 -6.47 -30.78
CA VAL A 13 -2.49 -7.19 -30.61
C VAL A 13 -2.23 -8.46 -29.80
N SER A 14 -2.14 -8.33 -28.50
CA SER A 14 -2.33 -9.46 -27.59
C SER A 14 -2.65 -8.96 -26.19
N CYS A 15 -3.85 -8.47 -26.01
CA CYS A 15 -4.49 -8.43 -24.71
C CYS A 15 -5.98 -8.72 -24.96
N GLU A 16 -6.30 -9.97 -25.18
CA GLU A 16 -7.68 -10.43 -25.11
C GLU A 16 -7.89 -11.07 -23.74
N SER A 17 -8.67 -10.38 -22.94
CA SER A 17 -9.34 -10.92 -21.79
C SER A 17 -10.43 -11.86 -22.26
N SER A 18 -10.26 -13.13 -22.15
CA SER A 18 -11.35 -14.08 -22.27
C SER A 18 -12.13 -14.15 -20.96
N SER A 19 -13.21 -13.41 -20.93
CA SER A 19 -14.36 -13.72 -20.11
C SER A 19 -15.15 -14.77 -20.86
N ASP A 20 -15.47 -15.85 -20.23
CA ASP A 20 -16.79 -16.43 -20.26
C ASP A 20 -16.73 -17.91 -19.89
N LEU A 21 -17.43 -18.27 -18.89
CA LEU A 21 -18.36 -19.38 -18.94
C LEU A 21 -19.31 -19.27 -17.75
N GLY A 22 -20.52 -18.91 -18.11
CA GLY A 22 -21.64 -18.90 -17.21
C GLY A 22 -21.98 -20.29 -16.69
N LEU A 23 -22.34 -20.34 -15.42
CA LEU A 23 -23.25 -21.33 -14.93
C LEU A 23 -24.30 -20.63 -14.05
N SER A 24 -25.53 -20.75 -14.56
CA SER A 24 -26.77 -20.35 -13.99
C SER A 24 -27.01 -20.97 -12.60
N GLY A 25 -27.51 -20.16 -11.69
CA GLY A 25 -28.23 -20.68 -10.55
C GLY A 25 -28.22 -19.80 -9.30
N GLY A 26 -29.29 -19.03 -9.07
CA GLY A 26 -29.75 -18.72 -7.72
C GLY A 26 -29.52 -17.30 -7.20
N ARG A 27 -30.45 -16.41 -7.55
CA ARG A 27 -31.15 -15.43 -6.71
C ARG A 27 -30.38 -14.92 -5.45
N GLY A 28 -30.02 -13.68 -5.51
CA GLY A 28 -29.59 -12.89 -4.38
C GLY A 28 -29.09 -11.54 -4.90
N GLU A 29 -30.01 -10.65 -5.30
CA GLU A 29 -29.67 -9.28 -5.66
C GLU A 29 -29.25 -8.53 -4.40
N THR A 30 -27.96 -8.37 -4.20
CA THR A 30 -27.44 -7.27 -3.43
C THR A 30 -26.74 -6.33 -4.41
N SER A 31 -27.46 -5.30 -4.81
CA SER A 31 -26.93 -4.20 -5.56
C SER A 31 -25.86 -3.51 -4.72
N PHE A 32 -24.60 -3.82 -5.01
CA PHE A 32 -23.49 -3.04 -4.54
C PHE A 32 -23.43 -1.78 -5.43
N SER A 33 -23.97 -0.68 -4.93
CA SER A 33 -23.69 0.64 -5.47
C SER A 33 -22.20 0.88 -5.31
N ALA A 34 -21.45 0.79 -6.41
CA ALA A 34 -20.12 1.32 -6.49
C ALA A 34 -20.20 2.85 -6.40
N GLY A 35 -20.19 3.38 -5.20
CA GLY A 35 -19.87 4.78 -4.94
C GLY A 35 -18.43 5.00 -5.38
N SER A 36 -18.27 5.82 -6.40
CA SER A 36 -16.98 6.31 -6.88
C SER A 36 -16.40 7.25 -5.84
N ASP A 37 -15.78 6.72 -4.81
CA ASP A 37 -14.84 7.44 -3.97
C ASP A 37 -13.44 6.95 -4.31
N SER A 38 -12.84 7.71 -5.23
CA SER A 38 -11.43 7.67 -5.52
C SER A 38 -10.65 8.19 -4.32
N ASN A 39 -10.46 7.43 -3.33
CA ASN A 39 -9.33 7.49 -2.41
C ASN A 39 -9.49 6.48 -1.29
N THR A 40 -9.13 5.26 -1.55
CA THR A 40 -8.58 4.41 -0.51
C THR A 40 -8.02 3.19 -1.22
N GLY A 41 -6.74 3.20 -1.46
CA GLY A 41 -6.05 1.95 -1.39
C GLY A 41 -6.26 1.45 0.04
N ILE A 42 -7.32 0.70 0.28
CA ILE A 42 -7.38 -0.20 1.41
C ILE A 42 -6.31 -1.24 1.09
N GLY A 43 -5.07 -0.81 1.20
CA GLY A 43 -3.94 -1.69 1.30
C GLY A 43 -4.25 -2.53 2.52
N GLY A 44 -4.56 -3.78 2.27
CA GLY A 44 -4.76 -4.71 3.34
C GLY A 44 -3.62 -4.59 4.32
N SER A 45 -3.88 -4.86 5.52
CA SER A 45 -3.18 -4.90 6.79
C SER A 45 -1.76 -5.48 6.79
N MET A 46 -0.97 -5.31 5.74
CA MET A 46 0.40 -5.86 5.61
C MET A 46 1.42 -4.79 5.23
N ALA A 47 1.03 -3.51 5.25
CA ALA A 47 2.00 -2.44 5.03
C ALA A 47 3.01 -2.40 6.17
N ARG A 48 4.29 -2.50 5.83
CA ARG A 48 5.40 -2.40 6.77
C ARG A 48 6.10 -1.06 6.73
N PHE A 49 5.57 -0.13 5.96
CA PHE A 49 6.03 1.24 5.92
C PHE A 49 4.88 2.19 5.61
N THR A 50 5.05 3.43 5.97
CA THR A 50 4.15 4.52 5.61
C THR A 50 4.91 5.83 5.52
N ILE A 51 4.38 6.78 4.75
CA ILE A 51 4.90 8.13 4.66
C ILE A 51 3.84 9.06 5.24
N VAL A 52 4.27 9.92 6.15
CA VAL A 52 3.46 11.00 6.69
C VAL A 52 4.28 12.28 6.62
N ASP A 53 3.78 13.25 5.86
CA ASP A 53 4.51 14.48 5.54
C ASP A 53 5.89 14.18 4.92
N ASP A 54 6.95 14.69 5.49
CA ASP A 54 8.32 14.48 5.05
C ASP A 54 9.05 13.36 5.82
N TYR A 55 8.30 12.44 6.40
CA TYR A 55 8.85 11.31 7.17
C TYR A 55 8.41 9.97 6.64
N LEU A 56 9.38 9.09 6.46
CA LEU A 56 9.18 7.68 6.19
C LEU A 56 9.24 6.90 7.52
N TYR A 57 8.22 6.15 7.81
CA TYR A 57 8.15 5.23 8.94
C TYR A 57 8.19 3.80 8.43
N THR A 58 9.08 2.99 8.98
CA THR A 58 9.19 1.57 8.65
C THR A 58 9.12 0.73 9.91
N ILE A 59 8.53 -0.43 9.81
CA ILE A 59 8.52 -1.41 10.91
C ILE A 59 9.24 -2.68 10.50
N ASP A 60 9.96 -3.25 11.42
CA ASP A 60 10.36 -4.66 11.40
C ASP A 60 9.58 -5.45 12.46
N SER A 61 10.00 -6.66 12.80
CA SER A 61 9.28 -7.48 13.79
C SER A 61 9.36 -6.96 15.22
N TRP A 62 10.18 -5.92 15.50
CA TRP A 62 10.50 -5.44 16.84
C TRP A 62 10.47 -3.92 16.98
N THR A 63 10.78 -3.20 15.90
CA THR A 63 11.06 -1.76 15.96
C THR A 63 10.29 -0.97 14.94
N LEU A 64 9.93 0.26 15.32
CA LEU A 64 9.53 1.34 14.43
C LEU A 64 10.76 2.20 14.18
N LYS A 65 11.08 2.48 12.91
CA LYS A 65 12.18 3.36 12.50
C LYS A 65 11.62 4.55 11.74
N SER A 66 12.18 5.73 11.98
CA SER A 66 11.82 6.95 11.27
C SER A 66 12.98 7.53 10.49
N TYR A 67 12.69 8.07 9.33
CA TYR A 67 13.62 8.73 8.43
C TYR A 67 13.01 10.04 7.93
N ASP A 68 13.81 11.10 7.94
CA ASP A 68 13.47 12.34 7.27
C ASP A 68 13.75 12.17 5.77
N ILE A 69 12.73 12.42 4.96
CA ILE A 69 12.77 12.30 3.51
C ILE A 69 12.50 13.65 2.81
N THR A 70 12.71 14.76 3.49
CA THR A 70 12.66 16.09 2.88
C THR A 70 13.53 16.15 1.64
N ASP A 71 14.73 15.55 1.69
CA ASP A 71 15.52 15.21 0.50
C ASP A 71 15.33 13.73 0.19
N GLN A 72 14.48 13.43 -0.81
CA GLN A 72 14.16 12.06 -1.22
C GLN A 72 15.35 11.26 -1.75
N LEU A 73 16.40 11.95 -2.21
CA LEU A 73 17.62 11.31 -2.70
C LEU A 73 18.57 10.92 -1.57
N ASN A 74 18.43 11.58 -0.40
CA ASN A 74 19.27 11.36 0.76
C ASN A 74 18.44 11.25 2.04
N PRO A 75 17.72 10.15 2.24
CA PRO A 75 16.97 9.90 3.47
C PRO A 75 17.87 9.92 4.70
N VAL A 76 17.47 10.64 5.72
CA VAL A 76 18.24 10.79 6.97
C VAL A 76 17.55 10.00 8.08
N TYR A 77 18.22 9.02 8.62
CA TYR A 77 17.76 8.29 9.80
C TYR A 77 17.58 9.25 11.00
N LYS A 78 16.47 9.13 11.72
CA LYS A 78 16.16 9.94 12.90
C LYS A 78 16.22 9.14 14.20
N GLU A 79 15.37 8.15 14.31
CA GLU A 79 15.24 7.35 15.54
C GLU A 79 14.67 5.96 15.28
N ASP A 80 14.81 5.11 16.28
CA ASP A 80 14.08 3.85 16.38
C ASP A 80 13.42 3.70 17.76
N VAL A 81 12.25 3.11 17.74
CA VAL A 81 11.47 2.81 18.94
C VAL A 81 11.25 1.30 19.02
N ASN A 82 11.72 0.69 20.09
CA ASN A 82 11.46 -0.73 20.32
C ASN A 82 10.02 -0.91 20.82
N LEU A 83 9.21 -1.60 20.05
CA LEU A 83 7.79 -1.86 20.33
C LEU A 83 7.55 -3.27 20.89
N GLY A 84 8.59 -4.10 20.94
CA GLY A 84 8.48 -5.50 21.32
C GLY A 84 8.22 -6.43 20.13
N TRP A 85 8.00 -7.67 20.39
CA TRP A 85 7.89 -8.71 19.37
C TRP A 85 6.52 -8.78 18.69
N GLY A 86 6.54 -9.20 17.44
CA GLY A 86 5.33 -9.54 16.70
C GLY A 86 4.66 -8.38 15.99
N ILE A 87 5.42 -7.33 15.63
CA ILE A 87 4.93 -6.21 14.84
C ILE A 87 4.68 -6.66 13.40
N GLU A 88 3.47 -6.37 12.89
CA GLU A 88 3.02 -6.87 11.60
C GLU A 88 2.64 -5.77 10.60
N THR A 89 2.03 -4.69 11.07
CA THR A 89 1.46 -3.66 10.21
C THR A 89 1.56 -2.27 10.80
N ILE A 90 1.56 -1.25 9.94
CA ILE A 90 1.53 0.15 10.31
C ILE A 90 0.46 0.89 9.48
N PHE A 91 -0.28 1.78 10.13
CA PHE A 91 -1.30 2.59 9.49
C PHE A 91 -1.34 4.01 10.08
N PRO A 92 -1.20 5.07 9.26
CA PRO A 92 -1.30 6.45 9.74
C PRO A 92 -2.76 6.89 9.79
N TYR A 93 -3.16 7.53 10.88
CA TYR A 93 -4.47 8.13 10.99
C TYR A 93 -4.48 9.27 12.03
N ASN A 94 -4.98 10.43 11.63
CA ASN A 94 -5.23 11.58 12.49
C ASN A 94 -4.05 11.94 13.43
N GLY A 95 -2.86 12.15 12.86
CA GLY A 95 -1.65 12.52 13.61
C GLY A 95 -1.04 11.39 14.45
N ASN A 96 -1.50 10.16 14.27
CA ASN A 96 -0.98 9.00 14.96
C ASN A 96 -0.60 7.88 13.98
N LEU A 97 0.32 7.03 14.39
CA LEU A 97 0.59 5.74 13.74
C LEU A 97 -0.04 4.64 14.59
N PHE A 98 -0.90 3.87 13.97
CA PHE A 98 -1.46 2.66 14.53
C PHE A 98 -0.61 1.48 14.06
N ILE A 99 -0.01 0.76 14.98
CA ILE A 99 0.94 -0.30 14.70
C ILE A 99 0.39 -1.59 15.27
N GLY A 100 -0.03 -2.48 14.39
CA GLY A 100 -0.58 -3.79 14.77
C GLY A 100 0.51 -4.76 15.13
N ALA A 101 0.30 -5.47 16.24
CA ALA A 101 1.14 -6.53 16.72
C ALA A 101 0.31 -7.77 17.07
N GLN A 102 0.93 -8.94 17.15
CA GLN A 102 0.23 -10.17 17.54
C GLN A 102 -0.42 -10.09 18.92
N SER A 103 0.14 -9.29 19.82
CA SER A 103 -0.35 -9.10 21.18
C SER A 103 -1.32 -7.94 21.35
N GLY A 104 -1.56 -7.14 20.30
CA GLY A 104 -2.41 -5.96 20.37
C GLY A 104 -2.00 -4.87 19.40
N MET A 105 -2.18 -3.61 19.80
CA MET A 105 -1.91 -2.46 18.96
C MET A 105 -1.14 -1.41 19.75
N HIS A 106 -0.10 -0.83 19.15
CA HIS A 106 0.60 0.34 19.64
C HIS A 106 0.09 1.58 18.92
N ILE A 107 -0.01 2.68 19.64
CA ILE A 107 -0.36 4.00 19.09
C ILE A 107 0.84 4.93 19.35
N TYR A 108 1.44 5.40 18.28
CA TYR A 108 2.54 6.35 18.32
C TYR A 108 2.05 7.71 17.85
N ASN A 109 2.19 8.73 18.72
CA ASN A 109 1.76 10.09 18.41
C ASN A 109 2.86 10.82 17.63
N LEU A 110 2.48 11.44 16.51
CA LEU A 110 3.41 12.15 15.62
C LEU A 110 3.66 13.61 16.04
N ASP A 111 2.87 14.16 16.96
CA ASP A 111 2.98 15.55 17.39
C ASP A 111 4.11 15.79 18.41
N ASN A 112 4.73 14.73 18.91
CA ASN A 112 5.82 14.77 19.90
C ASN A 112 7.21 14.61 19.26
N LYS A 113 7.41 15.19 18.09
CA LYS A 113 8.71 15.20 17.38
C LYS A 113 9.64 16.28 17.93
#